data_b78a62a28b8840e63a5adbdbf9937aed
#
_entry.id   b78a62a28b8840e63a5adbdbf9937aed
#
_cell.length_a   1.000
_cell.length_b   1.000
_cell.length_c   1.000
_cell.angle_alpha   90.00
_cell.angle_beta   90.00
_cell.angle_gamma   90.00
#
_symmetry.space_group_name_H-M   'P 1'
#
loop_
_entity.id
_entity.type
_entity.pdbx_description
1 polymer ?
#
loop_
_entity_poly.entity_id
_entity_poly.type
_entity_poly.pdbx_seq_one_letter_code
_entity_poly.pdbx_strand_id
1 'polypeptide(L)'
;STASVGVIHRDLAAKGLALPTSGASDGQSFAGAIATGTHGADMKVGALHDTVLAVHLVVSPTRSVLVQAAGGPLNGKAADTLGKWFGIACELLSDDQLFRAARVHLGSLGVVLNVVVAAVPLYYLSRLRTPHLDGASWRGVLRTRRPKNANGLHPEDPDYLQFIVHPYAPQPATDPRAWMVSMRKLAFNGQAGVATTPTDVSLKSDLADFLPPLVALFEADIELPNNPLLRGITSAQLRGIYGTTAATSLALPGAMFGPPDFLGIDFGSLRGASAEYVFDASQARPGVEVILNTLTEQASAGNQYLGGIGVRFVKGSDAWLAPNAASLN
;
A
#
# COMPACT_ATOMS: atom_id res chain seq x y z
N SER A 1 -9.09 22.07 -2.68
CA SER A 1 -9.25 20.60 -2.67
C SER A 1 -7.88 19.97 -2.75
N THR A 2 -7.57 19.08 -1.84
CA THR A 2 -6.33 18.31 -1.86
C THR A 2 -6.42 17.26 -2.98
N ALA A 3 -5.44 17.26 -3.90
CA ALA A 3 -5.38 16.26 -4.96
C ALA A 3 -5.27 14.85 -4.33
N SER A 4 -6.11 13.91 -4.78
CA SER A 4 -5.96 12.51 -4.40
C SER A 4 -4.74 11.90 -5.10
N VAL A 5 -4.23 10.80 -4.56
CA VAL A 5 -3.13 10.04 -5.17
C VAL A 5 -3.50 9.61 -6.60
N GLY A 6 -4.76 9.20 -6.84
CA GLY A 6 -5.25 8.83 -8.16
C GLY A 6 -5.27 9.98 -9.17
N VAL A 7 -5.63 11.19 -8.72
CA VAL A 7 -5.53 12.40 -9.56
C VAL A 7 -4.08 12.65 -9.96
N ILE A 8 -3.14 12.53 -9.02
CA ILE A 8 -1.71 12.74 -9.30
C ILE A 8 -1.19 11.68 -10.29
N HIS A 9 -1.55 10.42 -10.13
CA HIS A 9 -1.19 9.37 -11.08
C HIS A 9 -1.66 9.68 -12.50
N ARG A 10 -2.93 10.10 -12.65
CA ARG A 10 -3.51 10.45 -13.95
C ARG A 10 -2.81 11.66 -14.57
N ASP A 11 -2.61 12.72 -13.80
CA ASP A 11 -2.04 13.97 -14.29
C ASP A 11 -0.56 13.84 -14.66
N LEU A 12 0.18 13.00 -13.95
CA LEU A 12 1.56 12.63 -14.29
C LEU A 12 1.61 11.76 -15.55
N ALA A 13 0.74 10.75 -15.64
CA ALA A 13 0.69 9.85 -16.80
C ALA A 13 0.41 10.60 -18.09
N ALA A 14 -0.48 11.61 -18.07
CA ALA A 14 -0.76 12.49 -19.21
C ALA A 14 0.48 13.28 -19.69
N LYS A 15 1.50 13.39 -18.85
CA LYS A 15 2.79 14.05 -19.15
C LYS A 15 3.94 13.05 -19.40
N GLY A 16 3.65 11.76 -19.50
CA GLY A 16 4.68 10.72 -19.64
C GLY A 16 5.49 10.49 -18.36
N LEU A 17 4.94 10.86 -17.20
CA LEU A 17 5.58 10.75 -15.89
C LEU A 17 4.78 9.85 -14.94
N ALA A 18 5.40 9.43 -13.85
CA ALA A 18 4.78 8.67 -12.77
C ALA A 18 5.39 9.03 -11.40
N LEU A 19 4.67 8.75 -10.32
CA LEU A 19 5.26 8.69 -8.99
C LEU A 19 6.24 7.50 -8.93
N PRO A 20 7.38 7.64 -8.23
CA PRO A 20 8.34 6.54 -8.08
C PRO A 20 7.77 5.31 -7.37
N THR A 21 6.82 5.51 -6.49
CA THR A 21 6.09 4.45 -5.74
C THR A 21 4.67 4.90 -5.43
N SER A 22 3.85 3.99 -4.92
CA SER A 22 2.49 4.29 -4.46
C SER A 22 2.08 3.40 -3.30
N GLY A 23 1.03 3.81 -2.57
CA GLY A 23 0.30 2.96 -1.62
C GLY A 23 -0.61 1.96 -2.32
N ALA A 24 -1.34 1.18 -1.53
CA ALA A 24 -2.26 0.16 -2.05
C ALA A 24 -3.59 0.76 -2.57
N SER A 25 -3.89 2.02 -2.24
CA SER A 25 -5.08 2.74 -2.68
C SER A 25 -4.73 4.16 -3.10
N ASP A 26 -5.55 4.76 -3.94
CA ASP A 26 -5.32 6.08 -4.54
C ASP A 26 -6.43 7.12 -4.25
N GLY A 27 -7.49 6.72 -3.54
CA GLY A 27 -8.61 7.60 -3.15
C GLY A 27 -8.23 8.64 -2.09
N GLN A 28 -7.19 8.41 -1.32
CA GLN A 28 -6.72 9.29 -0.25
C GLN A 28 -6.17 10.61 -0.81
N SER A 29 -6.32 11.71 -0.06
CA SER A 29 -5.57 12.93 -0.37
C SER A 29 -4.08 12.66 -0.22
N PHE A 30 -3.27 13.19 -1.14
CA PHE A 30 -1.81 12.98 -1.09
C PHE A 30 -1.20 13.51 0.22
N ALA A 31 -1.64 14.71 0.66
CA ALA A 31 -1.22 15.31 1.91
C ALA A 31 -1.54 14.41 3.13
N GLY A 32 -2.74 13.83 3.16
CA GLY A 32 -3.12 12.88 4.21
C GLY A 32 -2.29 11.60 4.16
N ALA A 33 -2.09 11.06 2.95
CA ALA A 33 -1.34 9.83 2.76
C ALA A 33 0.12 9.95 3.24
N ILE A 34 0.81 11.04 2.91
CA ILE A 34 2.18 11.26 3.40
C ILE A 34 2.21 11.52 4.90
N ALA A 35 1.30 12.36 5.42
CA ALA A 35 1.27 12.74 6.83
C ALA A 35 1.05 11.53 7.77
N THR A 36 0.40 10.46 7.30
CA THR A 36 0.14 9.23 8.06
C THR A 36 1.04 8.06 7.66
N GLY A 37 2.04 8.30 6.79
CA GLY A 37 3.03 7.30 6.42
C GLY A 37 2.49 6.20 5.48
N THR A 38 1.49 6.50 4.64
CA THR A 38 0.95 5.53 3.68
C THR A 38 2.05 4.92 2.82
N HIS A 39 2.08 3.59 2.79
CA HIS A 39 3.06 2.83 2.02
C HIS A 39 2.42 1.67 1.24
N GLY A 40 3.14 1.17 0.26
CA GLY A 40 2.85 -0.06 -0.47
C GLY A 40 3.77 -1.19 -0.04
N ALA A 41 4.32 -1.87 -1.03
CA ALA A 41 5.26 -2.98 -0.85
C ALA A 41 6.54 -2.76 -1.67
N ASP A 42 6.94 -1.50 -1.90
CA ASP A 42 8.11 -1.15 -2.70
C ASP A 42 9.40 -1.33 -1.88
N MET A 43 10.21 -2.28 -2.29
CA MET A 43 11.47 -2.63 -1.62
C MET A 43 12.64 -1.74 -2.06
N LYS A 44 12.48 -0.96 -3.13
CA LYS A 44 13.57 -0.15 -3.70
C LYS A 44 13.42 1.34 -3.43
N VAL A 45 12.19 1.86 -3.47
CA VAL A 45 11.90 3.28 -3.23
C VAL A 45 11.42 3.50 -1.80
N GLY A 46 10.45 2.72 -1.32
CA GLY A 46 9.86 2.86 0.00
C GLY A 46 8.40 3.33 -0.07
N ALA A 47 8.03 4.29 0.77
CA ALA A 47 6.68 4.80 0.93
C ALA A 47 6.43 6.08 0.13
N LEU A 48 5.17 6.54 0.08
CA LEU A 48 4.81 7.79 -0.61
C LEU A 48 5.59 8.99 -0.06
N HIS A 49 5.76 9.09 1.24
CA HIS A 49 6.50 10.18 1.88
C HIS A 49 8.01 10.18 1.53
N ASP A 50 8.56 9.06 1.06
CA ASP A 50 9.95 9.00 0.59
C ASP A 50 10.12 9.61 -0.81
N THR A 51 9.02 9.90 -1.51
CA THR A 51 9.04 10.64 -2.78
C THR A 51 8.98 12.15 -2.61
N VAL A 52 8.76 12.64 -1.40
CA VAL A 52 8.62 14.05 -1.07
C VAL A 52 9.99 14.74 -1.08
N LEU A 53 10.05 15.90 -1.72
CA LEU A 53 11.23 16.76 -1.80
C LEU A 53 11.08 18.03 -0.94
N ALA A 54 9.83 18.53 -0.79
CA ALA A 54 9.52 19.64 0.12
C ALA A 54 8.05 19.60 0.52
N VAL A 55 7.75 20.14 1.71
CA VAL A 55 6.40 20.28 2.26
C VAL A 55 6.14 21.73 2.62
N HIS A 56 5.04 22.30 2.11
CA HIS A 56 4.57 23.63 2.49
C HIS A 56 3.49 23.52 3.56
N LEU A 57 3.79 24.03 4.75
CA LEU A 57 2.94 23.95 5.94
C LEU A 57 2.47 25.34 6.38
N VAL A 58 1.19 25.50 6.65
CA VAL A 58 0.68 26.64 7.43
C VAL A 58 0.81 26.31 8.90
N VAL A 59 1.62 27.08 9.61
CA VAL A 59 1.93 26.88 11.03
C VAL A 59 1.23 27.86 11.94
N SER A 60 0.70 28.97 11.37
CA SER A 60 -0.16 29.93 12.08
C SER A 60 -0.99 30.71 11.05
N PRO A 61 -2.00 31.52 11.47
CA PRO A 61 -2.80 32.32 10.57
C PRO A 61 -2.01 33.31 9.67
N THR A 62 -0.80 33.68 10.08
CA THR A 62 0.04 34.67 9.40
C THR A 62 1.37 34.12 8.91
N ARG A 63 1.66 32.83 9.15
CA ARG A 63 2.96 32.24 8.83
C ARG A 63 2.82 30.87 8.19
N SER A 64 3.54 30.67 7.11
CA SER A 64 3.76 29.36 6.52
C SER A 64 5.26 29.08 6.35
N VAL A 65 5.60 27.82 6.21
CA VAL A 65 6.99 27.37 6.02
C VAL A 65 7.05 26.37 4.88
N LEU A 66 8.07 26.48 4.06
CA LEU A 66 8.41 25.52 3.03
C LEU A 66 9.64 24.74 3.51
N VAL A 67 9.43 23.50 3.90
CA VAL A 67 10.46 22.65 4.53
C VAL A 67 11.05 21.69 3.52
N GLN A 68 12.36 21.66 3.40
CA GLN A 68 13.12 20.70 2.58
C GLN A 68 14.40 20.24 3.32
N ALA A 69 15.06 19.21 2.78
CA ALA A 69 16.41 18.82 3.24
C ALA A 69 17.43 19.94 3.01
N ALA A 70 18.55 19.92 3.70
CA ALA A 70 19.62 20.94 3.58
C ALA A 70 20.11 21.12 2.13
N GLY A 71 20.19 20.03 1.34
CA GLY A 71 20.51 20.07 -0.09
C GLY A 71 19.29 20.05 -1.02
N GLY A 72 18.12 20.47 -0.56
CA GLY A 72 16.86 20.41 -1.32
C GLY A 72 16.85 21.29 -2.57
N PRO A 73 15.93 21.01 -3.51
CA PRO A 73 15.94 21.60 -4.85
C PRO A 73 15.41 23.05 -4.90
N LEU A 74 14.80 23.54 -3.82
CA LEU A 74 14.12 24.83 -3.81
C LEU A 74 15.00 25.94 -3.28
N ASN A 75 14.71 27.18 -3.68
CA ASN A 75 15.36 28.39 -3.21
C ASN A 75 14.34 29.41 -2.69
N GLY A 76 14.81 30.54 -2.15
CA GLY A 76 13.96 31.57 -1.56
C GLY A 76 12.86 32.08 -2.52
N LYS A 77 13.10 32.11 -3.84
CA LYS A 77 12.08 32.52 -4.82
C LYS A 77 10.85 31.60 -4.80
N ALA A 78 11.02 30.33 -4.50
CA ALA A 78 9.88 29.39 -4.38
C ALA A 78 9.00 29.77 -3.17
N ALA A 79 9.59 30.06 -2.03
CA ALA A 79 8.87 30.51 -0.84
C ALA A 79 8.17 31.85 -1.07
N ASP A 80 8.86 32.83 -1.70
CA ASP A 80 8.26 34.13 -2.07
C ASP A 80 7.05 33.97 -2.99
N THR A 81 7.13 33.05 -3.96
CA THR A 81 6.03 32.77 -4.88
C THR A 81 4.83 32.18 -4.15
N LEU A 82 5.07 31.20 -3.28
CA LEU A 82 4.00 30.60 -2.46
C LEU A 82 3.39 31.63 -1.52
N GLY A 83 4.23 32.46 -0.88
CA GLY A 83 3.74 33.54 -0.02
C GLY A 83 2.80 34.50 -0.75
N LYS A 84 3.14 34.89 -1.98
CA LYS A 84 2.29 35.72 -2.83
C LYS A 84 0.99 35.03 -3.24
N TRP A 85 1.05 33.75 -3.62
CA TRP A 85 -0.13 33.01 -4.05
C TRP A 85 -1.17 32.81 -2.95
N PHE A 86 -0.72 32.57 -1.74
CA PHE A 86 -1.60 32.30 -0.59
C PHE A 86 -1.86 33.52 0.30
N GLY A 87 -1.18 34.64 0.06
CA GLY A 87 -1.31 35.86 0.88
C GLY A 87 -0.80 35.66 2.32
N ILE A 88 0.07 34.71 2.55
CA ILE A 88 0.65 34.35 3.85
C ILE A 88 2.16 34.33 3.71
N ALA A 89 2.89 35.00 4.62
CA ALA A 89 4.35 34.98 4.60
C ALA A 89 4.86 33.53 4.64
N CYS A 90 5.72 33.17 3.68
CA CYS A 90 6.29 31.84 3.56
C CYS A 90 7.83 31.91 3.71
N GLU A 91 8.36 31.13 4.62
CA GLU A 91 9.79 31.02 4.88
C GLU A 91 10.33 29.69 4.36
N LEU A 92 11.49 29.70 3.67
CA LEU A 92 12.17 28.46 3.27
C LEU A 92 13.06 27.97 4.41
N LEU A 93 12.80 26.77 4.88
CA LEU A 93 13.59 26.07 5.89
C LEU A 93 14.30 24.88 5.24
N SER A 94 15.61 24.93 5.13
CA SER A 94 16.47 23.87 4.57
C SER A 94 17.22 23.21 5.71
N ASP A 95 16.60 22.18 6.30
CA ASP A 95 17.09 21.49 7.49
C ASP A 95 16.68 20.01 7.45
N ASP A 96 17.65 19.11 7.58
CA ASP A 96 17.43 17.66 7.46
C ASP A 96 16.58 17.11 8.59
N GLN A 97 16.74 17.59 9.81
CA GLN A 97 15.98 17.08 10.96
C GLN A 97 14.53 17.49 10.86
N LEU A 98 14.29 18.77 10.55
CA LEU A 98 12.96 19.29 10.37
C LEU A 98 12.26 18.61 9.17
N PHE A 99 12.98 18.37 8.08
CA PHE A 99 12.45 17.70 6.91
C PHE A 99 12.07 16.25 7.20
N ARG A 100 12.87 15.50 7.95
CA ARG A 100 12.52 14.15 8.41
C ARG A 100 11.25 14.15 9.26
N ALA A 101 11.07 15.13 10.13
CA ALA A 101 9.86 15.30 10.93
C ALA A 101 8.65 15.70 10.06
N ALA A 102 8.84 16.57 9.06
CA ALA A 102 7.77 17.14 8.26
C ALA A 102 7.16 16.18 7.23
N ARG A 103 7.87 15.13 6.82
CA ARG A 103 7.35 14.16 5.84
C ARG A 103 6.22 13.28 6.39
N VAL A 104 6.34 12.85 7.65
CA VAL A 104 5.30 12.08 8.36
C VAL A 104 5.08 12.75 9.71
N HIS A 105 4.02 13.52 9.85
CA HIS A 105 3.82 14.41 11.01
C HIS A 105 2.47 14.22 11.72
N LEU A 106 1.63 13.33 11.25
CA LEU A 106 0.32 13.02 11.83
C LEU A 106 -0.57 14.27 12.09
N GLY A 107 -0.41 15.31 11.27
CA GLY A 107 -1.11 16.59 11.41
C GLY A 107 -0.56 17.52 12.50
N SER A 108 0.49 17.14 13.24
CA SER A 108 0.97 17.89 14.41
C SER A 108 1.76 19.16 14.09
N LEU A 109 2.30 19.30 12.87
CA LEU A 109 3.17 20.42 12.48
C LEU A 109 2.41 21.54 11.74
N GLY A 110 1.15 21.36 11.41
CA GLY A 110 0.34 22.35 10.71
C GLY A 110 -0.45 21.76 9.55
N VAL A 111 -1.03 22.64 8.73
CA VAL A 111 -1.84 22.26 7.56
C VAL A 111 -0.97 22.23 6.32
N VAL A 112 -0.93 21.08 5.62
CA VAL A 112 -0.22 20.95 4.36
C VAL A 112 -1.01 21.66 3.24
N LEU A 113 -0.39 22.63 2.60
CA LEU A 113 -0.94 23.33 1.44
C LEU A 113 -0.42 22.77 0.11
N ASN A 114 0.89 22.55 0.03
CA ASN A 114 1.54 22.04 -1.18
C ASN A 114 2.61 21.02 -0.80
N VAL A 115 2.89 20.14 -1.76
CA VAL A 115 3.99 19.16 -1.65
C VAL A 115 4.74 19.18 -2.97
N VAL A 116 6.06 19.19 -2.90
CA VAL A 116 6.94 18.94 -4.04
C VAL A 116 7.36 17.48 -4.00
N VAL A 117 7.12 16.77 -5.07
CA VAL A 117 7.42 15.34 -5.17
C VAL A 117 8.37 15.03 -6.29
N ALA A 118 9.17 14.00 -6.14
CA ALA A 118 9.93 13.41 -7.23
C ALA A 118 8.96 12.77 -8.24
N ALA A 119 9.25 12.95 -9.52
CA ALA A 119 8.59 12.24 -10.60
C ALA A 119 9.64 11.50 -11.44
N VAL A 120 9.26 10.35 -11.99
CA VAL A 120 10.09 9.54 -12.86
C VAL A 120 9.41 9.36 -14.22
N PRO A 121 10.13 8.98 -15.28
CA PRO A 121 9.50 8.60 -16.53
C PRO A 121 8.42 7.55 -16.32
N LEU A 122 7.33 7.65 -17.08
CA LEU A 122 6.23 6.70 -17.01
C LEU A 122 6.75 5.27 -17.21
N TYR A 123 6.20 4.33 -16.48
CA TYR A 123 6.57 2.93 -16.53
C TYR A 123 5.33 2.03 -16.48
N TYR A 124 5.49 0.79 -16.88
CA TYR A 124 4.52 -0.26 -16.62
C TYR A 124 4.86 -1.00 -15.35
N LEU A 125 3.83 -1.49 -14.67
CA LEU A 125 3.96 -2.51 -13.62
C LEU A 125 3.54 -3.86 -14.19
N SER A 126 4.50 -4.77 -14.23
CA SER A 126 4.26 -6.18 -14.50
C SER A 126 4.06 -6.90 -13.18
N ARG A 127 2.83 -7.37 -12.93
CA ARG A 127 2.44 -8.08 -11.71
C ARG A 127 2.37 -9.57 -11.99
N LEU A 128 2.99 -10.37 -11.13
CA LEU A 128 2.82 -11.81 -11.04
C LEU A 128 2.17 -12.15 -9.69
N ARG A 129 1.08 -12.88 -9.74
CA ARG A 129 0.39 -13.46 -8.58
C ARG A 129 0.56 -14.97 -8.63
N THR A 130 1.07 -15.56 -7.56
CA THR A 130 1.33 -17.00 -7.46
C THR A 130 0.70 -17.56 -6.19
N PRO A 131 -0.27 -18.48 -6.30
CA PRO A 131 -0.80 -19.19 -5.14
C PRO A 131 0.17 -20.26 -4.65
N HIS A 132 0.23 -20.45 -3.34
CA HIS A 132 1.06 -21.45 -2.66
C HIS A 132 0.16 -22.36 -1.82
N LEU A 133 0.13 -23.65 -2.17
CA LEU A 133 -0.68 -24.64 -1.47
C LEU A 133 -0.02 -25.09 -0.17
N ASP A 134 1.28 -25.26 -0.19
CA ASP A 134 2.04 -25.71 0.98
C ASP A 134 2.55 -24.55 1.83
N GLY A 135 2.77 -24.83 3.10
CA GLY A 135 3.32 -23.85 4.03
C GLY A 135 4.83 -23.65 3.91
N ALA A 136 5.55 -24.50 3.20
CA ALA A 136 7.02 -24.47 3.16
C ALA A 136 7.55 -23.49 2.10
N SER A 137 6.93 -23.47 0.93
CA SER A 137 7.39 -22.66 -0.21
C SER A 137 7.31 -21.15 0.06
N TRP A 138 6.17 -20.64 0.51
CA TRP A 138 6.02 -19.20 0.77
C TRP A 138 6.86 -18.75 2.00
N ARG A 139 6.99 -19.59 3.04
CA ARG A 139 7.85 -19.31 4.20
C ARG A 139 9.32 -19.18 3.82
N GLY A 140 9.75 -19.93 2.83
CA GLY A 140 11.09 -19.79 2.24
C GLY A 140 11.30 -18.42 1.61
N VAL A 141 10.31 -17.92 0.87
CA VAL A 141 10.38 -16.60 0.24
C VAL A 141 10.30 -15.46 1.26
N LEU A 142 9.54 -15.58 2.36
CA LEU A 142 9.57 -14.61 3.46
C LEU A 142 10.99 -14.36 3.97
N ARG A 143 11.81 -15.41 4.04
CA ARG A 143 13.19 -15.31 4.50
C ARG A 143 14.12 -14.70 3.46
N THR A 144 14.00 -15.12 2.20
CA THR A 144 14.92 -14.73 1.13
C THR A 144 14.52 -13.45 0.42
N ARG A 145 13.24 -13.08 0.46
CA ARG A 145 12.62 -11.99 -0.32
C ARG A 145 12.80 -12.16 -1.84
N ARG A 146 13.18 -13.34 -2.27
CA ARG A 146 13.42 -13.70 -3.67
C ARG A 146 12.45 -14.80 -4.07
N PRO A 147 11.40 -14.46 -4.82
CA PRO A 147 10.49 -15.46 -5.35
C PRO A 147 11.24 -16.38 -6.33
N LYS A 148 11.27 -17.66 -6.02
CA LYS A 148 11.64 -18.67 -7.02
C LYS A 148 10.36 -18.97 -7.79
N ASN A 149 10.29 -18.57 -9.04
CA ASN A 149 9.19 -19.01 -9.87
C ASN A 149 9.67 -20.12 -10.82
N ALA A 150 8.81 -21.12 -11.01
CA ALA A 150 9.07 -22.23 -11.93
C ALA A 150 9.13 -21.76 -13.41
N ASN A 151 8.64 -20.56 -13.72
CA ASN A 151 8.43 -20.08 -15.08
C ASN A 151 9.31 -18.88 -15.48
N GLY A 152 10.22 -18.41 -14.62
CA GLY A 152 11.16 -17.33 -14.96
C GLY A 152 10.54 -15.95 -15.20
N LEU A 153 9.25 -15.75 -14.91
CA LEU A 153 8.51 -14.53 -15.24
C LEU A 153 8.83 -13.32 -14.35
N HIS A 154 9.30 -13.55 -13.15
CA HIS A 154 9.82 -12.51 -12.24
C HIS A 154 11.10 -13.02 -11.60
N PRO A 155 12.23 -12.98 -12.32
CA PRO A 155 13.50 -13.40 -11.76
C PRO A 155 13.92 -12.45 -10.64
N GLU A 156 14.34 -12.99 -9.60
CA GLU A 156 15.22 -12.64 -8.48
C GLU A 156 15.06 -11.30 -7.74
N ASP A 157 14.70 -10.16 -8.35
CA ASP A 157 14.61 -8.86 -7.65
C ASP A 157 13.34 -8.07 -8.05
N PRO A 158 12.16 -8.39 -7.49
CA PRO A 158 10.98 -7.59 -7.71
C PRO A 158 11.16 -6.19 -7.11
N ASP A 159 10.48 -5.19 -7.70
CA ASP A 159 10.38 -3.86 -7.10
C ASP A 159 9.40 -3.88 -5.91
N TYR A 160 8.33 -4.67 -6.02
CA TYR A 160 7.29 -4.84 -5.00
C TYR A 160 7.13 -6.31 -4.64
N LEU A 161 7.01 -6.59 -3.35
CA LEU A 161 6.73 -7.94 -2.85
C LEU A 161 5.76 -7.89 -1.67
N GLN A 162 4.67 -8.62 -1.81
CA GLN A 162 3.72 -8.84 -0.74
C GLN A 162 3.21 -10.28 -0.73
N PHE A 163 2.71 -10.70 0.42
CA PHE A 163 1.96 -11.93 0.59
C PHE A 163 0.60 -11.63 1.18
N ILE A 164 -0.39 -12.41 0.77
CA ILE A 164 -1.65 -12.54 1.45
C ILE A 164 -1.70 -13.93 2.01
N VAL A 165 -1.79 -14.06 3.32
CA VAL A 165 -1.75 -15.34 4.02
C VAL A 165 -3.11 -15.63 4.60
N HIS A 166 -3.62 -16.84 4.36
CA HIS A 166 -4.85 -17.31 5.00
C HIS A 166 -4.58 -17.50 6.51
N PRO A 167 -5.37 -16.88 7.42
CA PRO A 167 -5.09 -16.92 8.86
C PRO A 167 -5.17 -18.32 9.44
N TYR A 168 -5.98 -19.20 8.84
CA TYR A 168 -6.22 -20.57 9.30
C TYR A 168 -5.81 -21.60 8.24
N ALA A 169 -5.90 -22.87 8.55
CA ALA A 169 -5.83 -23.93 7.55
C ALA A 169 -7.00 -23.78 6.55
N PRO A 170 -6.73 -23.70 5.24
CA PRO A 170 -7.79 -23.53 4.26
C PRO A 170 -8.82 -24.66 4.27
N GLN A 171 -10.04 -24.35 3.87
CA GLN A 171 -11.10 -25.32 3.63
C GLN A 171 -11.78 -25.01 2.28
N PRO A 172 -11.71 -25.92 1.29
CA PRO A 172 -11.05 -27.24 1.37
C PRO A 172 -9.52 -27.12 1.50
N ALA A 173 -8.87 -28.18 1.97
CA ALA A 173 -7.39 -28.20 2.13
C ALA A 173 -6.62 -28.07 0.80
N THR A 174 -7.31 -28.18 -0.31
CA THR A 174 -6.79 -27.95 -1.66
C THR A 174 -6.68 -26.47 -2.02
N ASP A 175 -7.27 -25.58 -1.22
CA ASP A 175 -7.16 -24.13 -1.44
C ASP A 175 -5.77 -23.61 -1.04
N PRO A 176 -5.30 -22.54 -1.68
CA PRO A 176 -4.01 -21.94 -1.35
C PRO A 176 -3.94 -21.44 0.09
N ARG A 177 -2.80 -21.69 0.74
CA ARG A 177 -2.48 -21.17 2.07
C ARG A 177 -1.99 -19.72 2.01
N ALA A 178 -1.37 -19.33 0.93
CA ALA A 178 -0.87 -17.98 0.73
C ALA A 178 -0.84 -17.63 -0.77
N TRP A 179 -0.89 -16.34 -1.05
CA TRP A 179 -0.66 -15.79 -2.38
C TRP A 179 0.52 -14.82 -2.30
N MET A 180 1.49 -15.05 -3.14
CA MET A 180 2.58 -14.12 -3.36
C MET A 180 2.23 -13.20 -4.51
N VAL A 181 2.39 -11.90 -4.32
CA VAL A 181 2.27 -10.89 -5.37
C VAL A 181 3.60 -10.18 -5.50
N SER A 182 4.23 -10.31 -6.64
CA SER A 182 5.45 -9.58 -6.98
C SER A 182 5.19 -8.66 -8.18
N MET A 183 5.83 -7.48 -8.21
CA MET A 183 5.72 -6.57 -9.34
C MET A 183 7.09 -6.04 -9.74
N ARG A 184 7.25 -5.76 -11.04
CA ARG A 184 8.44 -5.11 -11.61
C ARG A 184 8.05 -3.89 -12.41
N LYS A 185 8.85 -2.85 -12.30
CA LYS A 185 8.78 -1.66 -13.15
C LYS A 185 9.45 -1.97 -14.47
N LEU A 186 8.73 -1.77 -15.55
CA LEU A 186 9.22 -1.95 -16.94
C LEU A 186 9.15 -0.61 -17.66
N ALA A 187 10.11 -0.35 -18.52
CA ALA A 187 10.15 0.87 -19.32
C ALA A 187 8.85 1.03 -20.15
N PHE A 188 8.27 2.23 -20.13
CA PHE A 188 7.12 2.56 -20.96
C PHE A 188 7.53 2.63 -22.43
N ASN A 189 6.82 1.90 -23.29
CA ASN A 189 7.08 1.84 -24.72
C ASN A 189 5.82 2.08 -25.59
N GLY A 190 4.72 2.48 -24.98
CA GLY A 190 3.45 2.72 -25.68
C GLY A 190 2.73 1.45 -26.13
N GLN A 191 3.03 0.29 -25.53
CA GLN A 191 2.42 -0.99 -25.90
C GLN A 191 0.89 -0.92 -25.79
N ALA A 192 0.20 -1.35 -26.83
CA ALA A 192 -1.27 -1.43 -26.84
C ALA A 192 -1.79 -2.55 -25.92
N GLY A 193 -3.03 -2.41 -25.44
CA GLY A 193 -3.70 -3.42 -24.61
C GLY A 193 -3.24 -3.47 -23.16
N VAL A 194 -2.50 -2.46 -22.71
CA VAL A 194 -2.13 -2.32 -21.31
C VAL A 194 -3.22 -1.60 -20.55
N ALA A 195 -3.56 -2.08 -19.36
CA ALA A 195 -4.55 -1.46 -18.51
C ALA A 195 -4.12 -0.04 -18.10
N THR A 196 -4.97 0.94 -18.37
CA THR A 196 -4.74 2.36 -18.10
C THR A 196 -5.60 2.89 -16.95
N THR A 197 -6.66 2.16 -16.61
CA THR A 197 -7.59 2.50 -15.52
C THR A 197 -7.72 1.35 -14.53
N PRO A 198 -8.08 1.60 -13.26
CA PRO A 198 -8.30 0.55 -12.28
C PRO A 198 -9.37 -0.48 -12.69
N THR A 199 -10.31 -0.08 -13.54
CA THR A 199 -11.37 -0.94 -14.06
C THR A 199 -10.86 -2.03 -14.99
N ASP A 200 -9.72 -1.81 -15.62
CA ASP A 200 -9.13 -2.74 -16.58
C ASP A 200 -8.33 -3.85 -15.89
N VAL A 201 -7.95 -3.63 -14.63
CA VAL A 201 -7.24 -4.63 -13.81
C VAL A 201 -8.27 -5.25 -12.88
N SER A 202 -8.97 -6.28 -13.35
CA SER A 202 -10.12 -6.85 -12.66
C SER A 202 -9.85 -7.31 -11.23
N LEU A 203 -10.26 -6.49 -10.28
CA LEU A 203 -10.66 -6.92 -8.95
C LEU A 203 -12.18 -6.73 -8.76
N LYS A 204 -12.85 -6.13 -9.75
CA LYS A 204 -14.27 -5.72 -9.65
C LYS A 204 -15.27 -6.87 -9.63
N SER A 205 -15.04 -7.90 -10.40
CA SER A 205 -16.00 -9.00 -10.48
C SER A 205 -15.98 -9.86 -9.21
N ASP A 206 -14.81 -10.06 -8.64
CA ASP A 206 -14.61 -11.06 -7.60
C ASP A 206 -15.05 -10.56 -6.21
N LEU A 207 -14.89 -9.25 -5.94
CA LEU A 207 -15.35 -8.66 -4.68
C LEU A 207 -16.87 -8.41 -4.67
N ALA A 208 -17.47 -8.05 -5.81
CA ALA A 208 -18.89 -7.76 -5.91
C ALA A 208 -19.76 -8.97 -5.59
N ASP A 209 -19.29 -10.18 -5.94
CA ASP A 209 -20.01 -11.41 -5.69
C ASP A 209 -19.90 -11.92 -4.25
N PHE A 210 -18.85 -11.51 -3.52
CA PHE A 210 -18.55 -12.00 -2.17
C PHE A 210 -18.94 -11.05 -1.03
N LEU A 211 -18.94 -9.76 -1.30
CA LEU A 211 -19.22 -8.77 -0.24
C LEU A 211 -20.67 -8.82 0.27
N PRO A 212 -21.73 -8.94 -0.57
CA PRO A 212 -23.09 -8.98 -0.07
C PRO A 212 -23.39 -10.14 0.89
N PRO A 213 -22.97 -11.38 0.62
CA PRO A 213 -23.12 -12.47 1.58
C PRO A 213 -22.33 -12.25 2.88
N LEU A 214 -21.15 -11.65 2.78
CA LEU A 214 -20.32 -11.34 3.94
C LEU A 214 -20.96 -10.23 4.79
N VAL A 215 -21.47 -9.17 4.16
CA VAL A 215 -22.21 -8.09 4.82
C VAL A 215 -23.44 -8.62 5.51
N ALA A 216 -24.25 -9.45 4.83
CA ALA A 216 -25.44 -10.08 5.41
C ALA A 216 -25.12 -10.96 6.62
N LEU A 217 -23.95 -11.61 6.64
CA LEU A 217 -23.47 -12.39 7.78
C LEU A 217 -23.14 -11.51 8.99
N PHE A 218 -22.54 -10.34 8.74
CA PHE A 218 -22.24 -9.35 9.79
C PHE A 218 -23.48 -8.62 10.28
N GLU A 219 -24.42 -8.32 9.38
CA GLU A 219 -25.69 -7.66 9.75
C GLU A 219 -26.61 -8.59 10.56
N ALA A 220 -26.47 -9.90 10.39
CA ALA A 220 -27.24 -10.88 11.13
C ALA A 220 -26.81 -11.06 12.60
N ASP A 221 -25.77 -10.33 13.05
CA ASP A 221 -25.22 -10.38 14.43
C ASP A 221 -24.98 -11.84 14.89
N ILE A 222 -24.57 -12.68 13.95
CA ILE A 222 -24.36 -14.11 14.19
C ILE A 222 -23.05 -14.25 14.98
N GLU A 223 -23.12 -14.40 16.27
CA GLU A 223 -22.04 -14.96 17.05
C GLU A 223 -21.73 -16.36 16.55
N LEU A 224 -20.66 -16.51 15.77
CA LEU A 224 -20.20 -17.79 15.23
C LEU A 224 -18.91 -18.24 15.96
N PRO A 225 -18.97 -18.63 17.22
CA PRO A 225 -17.78 -19.14 17.90
C PRO A 225 -17.35 -20.46 17.23
N ASN A 226 -16.07 -20.57 16.87
CA ASN A 226 -15.45 -21.79 16.35
C ASN A 226 -16.09 -22.44 15.11
N ASN A 227 -16.76 -21.67 14.26
CA ASN A 227 -17.50 -22.24 13.15
C ASN A 227 -16.57 -22.59 11.96
N PRO A 228 -16.47 -23.86 11.53
CA PRO A 228 -15.77 -24.24 10.32
C PRO A 228 -16.22 -23.46 9.08
N LEU A 229 -17.46 -22.98 9.07
CA LEU A 229 -18.02 -22.16 8.02
C LEU A 229 -17.22 -20.87 7.77
N LEU A 230 -16.72 -20.21 8.83
CA LEU A 230 -15.91 -18.99 8.70
C LEU A 230 -14.57 -19.24 7.98
N ARG A 231 -13.97 -20.40 8.21
CA ARG A 231 -12.76 -20.81 7.47
C ARG A 231 -13.06 -21.03 6.00
N GLY A 232 -14.20 -21.65 5.68
CA GLY A 232 -14.69 -21.84 4.34
C GLY A 232 -15.01 -20.51 3.65
N ILE A 233 -15.65 -19.58 4.34
CA ILE A 233 -15.95 -18.22 3.83
C ILE A 233 -14.65 -17.48 3.54
N THR A 234 -13.69 -17.47 4.47
CA THR A 234 -12.38 -16.85 4.27
C THR A 234 -11.63 -17.48 3.09
N SER A 235 -11.66 -18.80 2.96
CA SER A 235 -11.05 -19.51 1.83
C SER A 235 -11.73 -19.11 0.51
N ALA A 236 -13.06 -19.07 0.47
CA ALA A 236 -13.81 -18.68 -0.73
C ALA A 236 -13.53 -17.23 -1.13
N GLN A 237 -13.50 -16.32 -0.15
CA GLN A 237 -13.16 -14.91 -0.34
C GLN A 237 -11.76 -14.74 -0.92
N LEU A 238 -10.75 -15.32 -0.29
CA LEU A 238 -9.36 -15.21 -0.74
C LEU A 238 -9.14 -15.86 -2.10
N ARG A 239 -9.78 -17.01 -2.36
CA ARG A 239 -9.76 -17.68 -3.66
C ARG A 239 -10.42 -16.83 -4.74
N GLY A 240 -11.57 -16.22 -4.45
CA GLY A 240 -12.27 -15.31 -5.37
C GLY A 240 -11.35 -14.13 -5.76
N ILE A 241 -10.78 -13.44 -4.79
CA ILE A 241 -9.93 -12.26 -5.02
C ILE A 241 -8.59 -12.63 -5.69
N TYR A 242 -7.94 -13.70 -5.25
CA TYR A 242 -6.55 -14.00 -5.64
C TYR A 242 -6.43 -15.20 -6.60
N GLY A 243 -7.51 -15.95 -6.83
CA GLY A 243 -7.53 -17.12 -7.70
C GLY A 243 -6.76 -18.32 -7.16
N THR A 244 -6.83 -19.44 -7.88
CA THR A 244 -6.13 -20.70 -7.56
C THR A 244 -4.98 -21.01 -8.48
N THR A 245 -4.78 -20.20 -9.51
CA THR A 245 -3.71 -20.35 -10.52
C THR A 245 -2.83 -19.11 -10.56
N ALA A 246 -1.60 -19.28 -11.05
CA ALA A 246 -0.72 -18.14 -11.28
C ALA A 246 -1.32 -17.23 -12.38
N ALA A 247 -1.23 -15.93 -12.16
CA ALA A 247 -1.74 -14.93 -13.10
C ALA A 247 -0.77 -13.77 -13.24
N THR A 248 -0.67 -13.25 -14.47
CA THR A 248 0.13 -12.06 -14.79
C THR A 248 -0.79 -10.94 -15.24
N SER A 249 -0.40 -9.71 -14.95
CA SER A 249 -1.06 -8.52 -15.50
C SER A 249 -0.04 -7.42 -15.73
N LEU A 250 -0.32 -6.57 -16.71
CA LEU A 250 0.51 -5.41 -17.07
C LEU A 250 -0.39 -4.18 -17.05
N ALA A 251 0.01 -3.15 -16.31
CA ALA A 251 -0.77 -1.93 -16.18
C ALA A 251 0.11 -0.70 -15.92
N LEU A 252 -0.45 0.49 -16.15
CA LEU A 252 0.13 1.72 -15.63
C LEU A 252 0.01 1.79 -14.10
N PRO A 253 0.88 2.55 -13.40
CA PRO A 253 0.85 2.65 -11.94
C PRO A 253 -0.53 3.04 -11.39
N GLY A 254 -1.20 4.05 -11.99
CA GLY A 254 -2.53 4.47 -11.55
C GLY A 254 -3.60 3.37 -11.70
N ALA A 255 -3.49 2.51 -12.73
CA ALA A 255 -4.39 1.37 -12.88
C ALA A 255 -4.06 0.23 -11.92
N MET A 256 -2.79 0.04 -11.59
CA MET A 256 -2.34 -1.06 -10.73
C MET A 256 -2.64 -0.81 -9.25
N PHE A 257 -2.54 0.44 -8.80
CA PHE A 257 -2.70 0.85 -7.40
C PHE A 257 -4.04 1.52 -7.11
N GLY A 258 -4.77 1.93 -8.17
CA GLY A 258 -6.10 2.48 -7.99
C GLY A 258 -7.02 1.46 -7.32
N PRO A 259 -7.85 1.84 -6.34
CA PRO A 259 -8.90 0.97 -5.94
C PRO A 259 -9.76 0.71 -7.17
N PRO A 260 -10.22 -0.48 -7.41
CA PRO A 260 -11.51 -0.59 -8.00
C PRO A 260 -12.39 0.33 -7.13
N ASP A 261 -13.09 1.29 -7.72
CA ASP A 261 -14.13 2.01 -6.97
C ASP A 261 -14.81 0.94 -6.16
N PHE A 262 -14.66 0.98 -4.84
CA PHE A 262 -15.17 -0.07 -4.00
C PHE A 262 -16.70 -0.02 -4.12
N LEU A 263 -17.14 -0.31 -5.34
CA LEU A 263 -18.42 -0.93 -5.71
C LEU A 263 -19.65 -0.12 -5.38
N GLY A 264 -19.54 1.17 -5.03
CA GLY A 264 -20.70 1.88 -4.48
C GLY A 264 -21.20 1.22 -3.18
N ILE A 265 -20.39 0.36 -2.55
CA ILE A 265 -20.73 -0.26 -1.28
C ILE A 265 -20.46 0.78 -0.21
N ASP A 266 -21.51 1.18 0.47
CA ASP A 266 -21.42 1.98 1.67
C ASP A 266 -20.85 1.13 2.80
N PHE A 267 -19.56 1.28 3.06
CA PHE A 267 -18.91 0.67 4.22
C PHE A 267 -19.25 1.38 5.53
N GLY A 268 -20.12 2.40 5.52
CA GLY A 268 -20.48 3.16 6.71
C GLY A 268 -21.12 2.32 7.81
N SER A 269 -21.74 1.20 7.45
CA SER A 269 -22.31 0.22 8.39
C SER A 269 -21.32 -0.86 8.84
N LEU A 270 -20.22 -1.08 8.09
CA LEU A 270 -19.22 -2.09 8.43
C LEU A 270 -18.22 -1.54 9.44
N ARG A 271 -18.25 -2.07 10.66
CA ARG A 271 -17.22 -1.82 11.66
C ARG A 271 -16.10 -2.83 11.48
N GLY A 272 -14.95 -2.36 11.01
CA GLY A 272 -13.73 -3.16 10.89
C GLY A 272 -12.62 -2.55 11.74
N ALA A 273 -11.79 -3.40 12.32
CA ALA A 273 -10.53 -3.00 12.92
C ALA A 273 -9.39 -3.57 12.07
N SER A 274 -8.39 -2.73 11.79
CA SER A 274 -7.14 -3.18 11.18
C SER A 274 -5.98 -2.77 12.08
N ALA A 275 -4.99 -3.63 12.17
CA ALA A 275 -3.73 -3.34 12.85
C ALA A 275 -2.57 -3.63 11.90
N GLU A 276 -1.55 -2.81 11.96
CA GLU A 276 -0.31 -3.00 11.23
C GLU A 276 0.85 -3.11 12.23
N TYR A 277 1.68 -4.12 12.02
CA TYR A 277 2.88 -4.36 12.81
C TYR A 277 4.08 -4.29 11.89
N VAL A 278 5.02 -3.41 12.20
CA VAL A 278 6.24 -3.23 11.42
C VAL A 278 7.42 -3.78 12.21
N PHE A 279 8.25 -4.56 11.54
CA PHE A 279 9.43 -5.17 12.11
C PHE A 279 10.52 -5.35 11.04
N ASP A 280 11.74 -5.56 11.48
CA ASP A 280 12.85 -5.82 10.56
C ASP A 280 12.54 -7.00 9.63
N ALA A 281 12.95 -6.90 8.38
CA ALA A 281 12.68 -7.92 7.37
C ALA A 281 13.28 -9.30 7.72
N SER A 282 14.32 -9.36 8.57
CA SER A 282 14.86 -10.62 9.09
C SER A 282 13.88 -11.32 10.03
N GLN A 283 12.97 -10.57 10.63
CA GLN A 283 11.92 -11.05 11.53
C GLN A 283 10.61 -11.36 10.82
N ALA A 284 10.54 -11.22 9.49
CA ALA A 284 9.29 -11.40 8.73
C ALA A 284 8.68 -12.79 8.98
N ARG A 285 9.47 -13.86 8.94
CA ARG A 285 8.98 -15.21 9.18
C ARG A 285 8.54 -15.43 10.63
N PRO A 286 9.38 -15.21 11.67
CA PRO A 286 8.93 -15.39 13.06
C PRO A 286 7.76 -14.48 13.41
N GLY A 287 7.72 -13.23 12.95
CA GLY A 287 6.61 -12.32 13.19
C GLY A 287 5.29 -12.81 12.61
N VAL A 288 5.28 -13.31 11.38
CA VAL A 288 4.08 -13.89 10.76
C VAL A 288 3.63 -15.15 11.50
N GLU A 289 4.55 -16.02 11.94
CA GLU A 289 4.19 -17.22 12.71
C GLU A 289 3.56 -16.86 14.07
N VAL A 290 4.05 -15.84 14.76
CA VAL A 290 3.42 -15.35 16.00
C VAL A 290 1.98 -14.92 15.72
N ILE A 291 1.75 -14.11 14.68
CA ILE A 291 0.39 -13.65 14.31
C ILE A 291 -0.51 -14.84 14.01
N LEU A 292 -0.06 -15.81 13.20
CA LEU A 292 -0.85 -16.98 12.81
C LEU A 292 -1.20 -17.86 14.03
N ASN A 293 -0.27 -18.05 14.95
CA ASN A 293 -0.49 -18.81 16.18
C ASN A 293 -1.50 -18.11 17.09
N THR A 294 -1.31 -16.80 17.31
CA THR A 294 -2.25 -15.98 18.10
C THR A 294 -3.67 -16.03 17.51
N LEU A 295 -3.82 -15.88 16.19
CA LEU A 295 -5.14 -15.97 15.55
C LEU A 295 -5.76 -17.36 15.69
N THR A 296 -4.95 -18.41 15.66
CA THR A 296 -5.42 -19.79 15.87
C THR A 296 -5.90 -20.00 17.32
N GLU A 297 -5.16 -19.47 18.29
CA GLU A 297 -5.52 -19.51 19.72
C GLU A 297 -6.80 -18.69 19.97
N GLN A 298 -6.88 -17.48 19.43
CA GLN A 298 -8.08 -16.62 19.55
C GLN A 298 -9.30 -17.27 18.91
N ALA A 299 -9.15 -17.90 17.74
CA ALA A 299 -10.24 -18.62 17.11
C ALA A 299 -10.74 -19.79 17.97
N SER A 300 -9.85 -20.45 18.69
CA SER A 300 -10.21 -21.52 19.64
C SER A 300 -10.96 -20.98 20.87
N ALA A 301 -10.75 -19.72 21.21
CA ALA A 301 -11.48 -19.00 22.27
C ALA A 301 -12.79 -18.33 21.79
N GLY A 302 -13.17 -18.51 20.51
CA GLY A 302 -14.37 -17.92 19.92
C GLY A 302 -14.15 -16.59 19.20
N ASN A 303 -12.93 -16.01 19.27
CA ASN A 303 -12.60 -14.74 18.62
C ASN A 303 -12.04 -15.01 17.22
N GLN A 304 -12.84 -14.91 16.20
CA GLN A 304 -12.42 -15.24 14.85
C GLN A 304 -12.05 -13.99 14.05
N TYR A 305 -10.96 -14.09 13.31
CA TYR A 305 -10.52 -13.09 12.35
C TYR A 305 -11.01 -13.48 10.94
N LEU A 306 -11.64 -12.52 10.24
CA LEU A 306 -12.07 -12.68 8.86
C LEU A 306 -11.19 -11.87 7.92
N GLY A 307 -10.74 -12.51 6.86
CA GLY A 307 -9.90 -11.88 5.85
C GLY A 307 -8.49 -12.47 5.80
N GLY A 308 -7.67 -11.93 4.90
CA GLY A 308 -6.27 -12.34 4.74
C GLY A 308 -5.30 -11.46 5.52
N ILE A 309 -4.21 -12.04 5.96
CA ILE A 309 -3.09 -11.30 6.57
C ILE A 309 -2.21 -10.79 5.43
N GLY A 310 -2.13 -9.47 5.27
CA GLY A 310 -1.20 -8.85 4.34
C GLY A 310 0.20 -8.76 4.93
N VAL A 311 1.20 -9.31 4.24
CA VAL A 311 2.62 -9.14 4.59
C VAL A 311 3.29 -8.37 3.46
N ARG A 312 3.85 -7.21 3.77
CA ARG A 312 4.46 -6.32 2.79
C ARG A 312 5.92 -6.08 3.12
N PHE A 313 6.75 -6.09 2.09
CA PHE A 313 8.14 -5.67 2.23
C PHE A 313 8.27 -4.25 1.67
N VAL A 314 8.77 -3.34 2.47
CA VAL A 314 8.96 -1.94 2.11
C VAL A 314 10.37 -1.50 2.50
N LYS A 315 11.00 -0.68 1.65
CA LYS A 315 12.29 -0.08 2.00
C LYS A 315 12.12 0.81 3.23
N GLY A 316 13.11 0.78 4.12
CA GLY A 316 13.15 1.66 5.29
C GLY A 316 13.21 3.13 4.92
N SER A 317 12.56 3.97 5.72
CA SER A 317 12.52 5.43 5.61
C SER A 317 13.35 6.08 6.72
N ASP A 318 13.86 7.27 6.46
CA ASP A 318 14.48 8.13 7.47
C ASP A 318 13.51 9.17 8.06
N ALA A 319 12.24 9.17 7.66
CA ALA A 319 11.21 10.01 8.28
C ALA A 319 10.88 9.49 9.69
N TRP A 320 10.86 10.39 10.69
CA TRP A 320 10.85 10.00 12.10
C TRP A 320 9.61 9.20 12.53
N LEU A 321 8.43 9.59 12.06
CA LEU A 321 7.17 8.91 12.42
C LEU A 321 6.68 7.93 11.35
N ALA A 322 7.55 7.59 10.38
CA ALA A 322 7.17 6.64 9.36
C ALA A 322 7.00 5.23 9.97
N PRO A 323 5.94 4.49 9.61
CA PRO A 323 5.78 3.10 10.04
C PRO A 323 6.97 2.22 9.65
N ASN A 324 7.57 2.52 8.49
CA ASN A 324 8.76 1.85 7.95
C ASN A 324 10.07 2.58 8.31
N ALA A 325 10.11 3.33 9.41
CA ALA A 325 11.35 4.01 9.81
C ALA A 325 12.48 2.98 9.99
N ALA A 326 13.60 3.23 9.33
CA ALA A 326 14.81 2.47 9.58
C ALA A 326 15.31 2.82 10.99
N SER A 327 15.76 1.82 11.75
CA SER A 327 16.45 2.09 13.00
C SER A 327 17.64 3.01 12.71
N LEU A 328 17.61 4.21 13.26
CA LEU A 328 18.74 5.14 13.23
C LEU A 328 19.81 4.58 14.18
N ASN A 329 20.63 3.65 13.70
CA ASN A 329 21.85 3.20 14.38
C ASN A 329 23.02 3.98 13.85
#